data_ab3b7f59988c55c06e92e133025fd7bb
#
_entry.id   ab3b7f59988c55c06e92e133025fd7bb
#
_cell.length_a   1.000
_cell.length_b   1.000
_cell.length_c   1.000
_cell.angle_alpha   90.00
_cell.angle_beta   90.00
_cell.angle_gamma   90.00
#
_symmetry.space_group_name_H-M   'P 1'
#
loop_
_entity.id
_entity.type
_entity.pdbx_description
1 polymer ?
#
loop_
_entity_poly.entity_id
_entity_poly.type
_entity_poly.pdbx_seq_one_letter_code
_entity_poly.pdbx_strand_id
1 'polypeptide(L)'
;RELKKNGCRMILCDMIANTTAKRLGLNSILITSGSESIENAFDQAYKLCISYANIKEENSLLCEIIRGENSYTFVFDEKQNLYFTTWDNDDSEITDILRREIPETLNGDNYKAFRNIGGNLFSINSRVIEKSLHRYAVFYVSSTKVPMATSKYGILFSNKREAEQHFYNSFYSITGSMQGLRNTVEQISQSSFPVMISGEEGTGKEQIARAIYAQSSLQHNPLIAINCSLVNDKSWGFLTNHYNSPLNDNNNTIYFKNIEVLPSERRKQLLSIILDMNLEKRNRLIFSCV
;
A
#
# COMPACT_ATOMS: atom_id res chain seq x y z
N ARG A 1 70.99 19.10 -5.51
CA ARG A 1 72.30 18.90 -4.89
C ARG A 1 72.17 18.41 -3.45
N GLU A 2 71.25 18.87 -2.68
CA GLU A 2 70.98 18.41 -1.29
C GLU A 2 70.60 16.91 -1.24
N LEU A 3 69.71 16.45 -2.12
CA LEU A 3 69.28 15.06 -2.20
C LEU A 3 70.45 14.11 -2.42
N LYS A 4 71.47 14.50 -3.22
CA LYS A 4 72.70 13.70 -3.42
C LYS A 4 73.60 13.71 -2.18
N LYS A 5 73.62 14.79 -1.41
CA LYS A 5 74.35 14.90 -0.14
C LYS A 5 73.69 14.00 0.95
N ASN A 6 72.33 13.89 0.89
CA ASN A 6 71.55 13.12 1.84
C ASN A 6 71.45 11.60 1.48
N GLY A 7 72.27 11.15 0.53
CA GLY A 7 72.37 9.70 0.21
C GLY A 7 71.23 9.13 -0.60
N CYS A 8 70.38 9.97 -1.21
CA CYS A 8 69.33 9.50 -2.11
C CYS A 8 69.94 8.85 -3.34
N ARG A 9 69.59 7.55 -3.56
CA ARG A 9 70.10 6.76 -4.69
C ARG A 9 69.14 6.76 -5.89
N MET A 10 67.86 7.06 -5.68
CA MET A 10 66.82 7.03 -6.72
C MET A 10 65.79 8.13 -6.46
N ILE A 11 65.35 8.76 -7.51
CA ILE A 11 64.31 9.80 -7.46
C ILE A 11 63.19 9.46 -8.46
N LEU A 12 61.97 9.49 -8.03
CA LEU A 12 60.76 9.48 -8.89
C LEU A 12 60.39 10.93 -9.19
N CYS A 13 60.33 11.31 -10.46
CA CYS A 13 60.13 12.70 -10.84
C CYS A 13 59.46 12.86 -12.21
N ASP A 14 58.94 14.06 -12.48
CA ASP A 14 58.44 14.48 -13.78
C ASP A 14 59.57 14.73 -14.79
N MET A 15 59.24 15.10 -16.01
CA MET A 15 60.18 15.28 -17.12
C MET A 15 61.21 16.39 -16.84
N ILE A 16 60.80 17.46 -16.19
CA ILE A 16 61.67 18.62 -15.86
C ILE A 16 62.70 18.22 -14.79
N ALA A 17 62.23 17.62 -13.72
CA ALA A 17 63.03 17.14 -12.62
C ALA A 17 63.94 15.96 -13.04
N ASN A 18 63.50 15.10 -13.96
CA ASN A 18 64.26 13.98 -14.50
C ASN A 18 65.53 14.49 -15.28
N THR A 19 65.35 15.52 -16.11
CA THR A 19 66.44 16.10 -16.85
C THR A 19 67.49 16.71 -15.90
N THR A 20 67.02 17.35 -14.83
CA THR A 20 67.90 17.94 -13.80
C THR A 20 68.59 16.84 -12.96
N ALA A 21 67.87 15.76 -12.58
CA ALA A 21 68.40 14.67 -11.82
C ALA A 21 69.50 13.91 -12.59
N LYS A 22 69.31 13.64 -13.87
CA LYS A 22 70.30 13.04 -14.77
C LYS A 22 71.56 13.87 -14.89
N ARG A 23 71.40 15.21 -15.04
CA ARG A 23 72.52 16.17 -15.12
C ARG A 23 73.34 16.20 -13.84
N LEU A 24 72.72 15.88 -12.69
CA LEU A 24 73.39 15.81 -11.39
C LEU A 24 73.89 14.39 -11.06
N GLY A 25 73.78 13.44 -12.00
CA GLY A 25 74.22 12.03 -11.82
C GLY A 25 73.44 11.27 -10.78
N LEU A 26 72.14 11.53 -10.66
CA LEU A 26 71.24 10.78 -9.83
C LEU A 26 70.43 9.80 -10.70
N ASN A 27 70.23 8.60 -10.16
CA ASN A 27 69.30 7.67 -10.81
C ASN A 27 67.84 8.21 -10.67
N SER A 28 67.17 8.36 -11.78
CA SER A 28 65.80 8.86 -11.81
C SER A 28 64.90 7.96 -12.61
N ILE A 29 63.71 7.74 -12.11
CA ILE A 29 62.61 7.13 -12.82
C ILE A 29 61.66 8.25 -13.22
N LEU A 30 61.44 8.39 -14.53
CA LEU A 30 60.54 9.34 -15.09
C LEU A 30 59.09 8.83 -14.93
N ILE A 31 58.28 9.58 -14.22
CA ILE A 31 56.85 9.40 -14.26
C ILE A 31 56.34 10.20 -15.46
N THR A 32 56.09 9.52 -16.55
CA THR A 32 55.42 10.12 -17.69
C THR A 32 53.93 9.85 -17.59
N SER A 33 53.12 10.89 -17.60
CA SER A 33 51.77 10.81 -18.12
C SER A 33 51.88 10.71 -19.64
N GLY A 34 52.23 9.55 -20.13
CA GLY A 34 52.32 9.32 -21.58
C GLY A 34 50.92 9.40 -22.21
N SER A 35 50.84 9.69 -23.51
CA SER A 35 49.61 9.66 -24.29
C SER A 35 48.78 8.41 -24.01
N GLU A 36 49.47 7.26 -23.86
CA GLU A 36 48.85 5.97 -23.52
C GLU A 36 48.10 5.96 -22.18
N SER A 37 48.65 6.61 -21.14
CA SER A 37 47.97 6.72 -19.84
C SER A 37 46.76 7.64 -19.93
N ILE A 38 46.84 8.68 -20.74
CA ILE A 38 45.73 9.60 -20.99
C ILE A 38 44.63 8.89 -21.78
N GLU A 39 44.99 8.17 -22.85
CA GLU A 39 44.06 7.37 -23.65
C GLU A 39 43.34 6.32 -22.77
N ASN A 40 44.08 5.57 -21.95
CA ASN A 40 43.49 4.59 -21.02
C ASN A 40 42.54 5.24 -20.02
N ALA A 41 42.86 6.43 -19.51
CA ALA A 41 41.95 7.15 -18.60
C ALA A 41 40.66 7.59 -19.31
N PHE A 42 40.78 8.09 -20.55
CA PHE A 42 39.59 8.43 -21.34
C PHE A 42 38.78 7.20 -21.71
N ASP A 43 39.39 6.09 -22.08
CA ASP A 43 38.70 4.83 -22.38
C ASP A 43 37.94 4.29 -21.15
N GLN A 44 38.59 4.36 -19.98
CA GLN A 44 37.90 3.96 -18.73
C GLN A 44 36.72 4.89 -18.40
N ALA A 45 36.92 6.19 -18.52
CA ALA A 45 35.83 7.17 -18.29
C ALA A 45 34.68 6.93 -19.28
N TYR A 46 34.99 6.71 -20.56
CA TYR A 46 33.99 6.43 -21.59
C TYR A 46 33.21 5.14 -21.31
N LYS A 47 33.90 4.04 -20.94
CA LYS A 47 33.24 2.79 -20.54
C LYS A 47 32.34 2.95 -19.32
N LEU A 48 32.77 3.73 -18.33
CA LEU A 48 31.95 4.05 -17.15
C LEU A 48 30.71 4.87 -17.53
N CYS A 49 30.86 5.86 -18.41
CA CYS A 49 29.73 6.65 -18.89
C CYS A 49 28.70 5.79 -19.64
N ILE A 50 29.15 4.91 -20.53
CA ILE A 50 28.25 3.99 -21.24
C ILE A 50 27.56 3.04 -20.25
N SER A 51 28.32 2.44 -19.34
CA SER A 51 27.76 1.53 -18.33
C SER A 51 26.72 2.25 -17.46
N TYR A 52 26.97 3.48 -17.04
CA TYR A 52 26.01 4.28 -16.28
C TYR A 52 24.77 4.63 -17.10
N ALA A 53 24.94 4.99 -18.37
CA ALA A 53 23.82 5.28 -19.27
C ALA A 53 22.92 4.05 -19.46
N ASN A 54 23.51 2.88 -19.68
CA ASN A 54 22.78 1.62 -19.83
C ASN A 54 22.02 1.25 -18.54
N ILE A 55 22.66 1.36 -17.37
CA ILE A 55 21.99 1.11 -16.08
C ILE A 55 20.82 2.07 -15.88
N LYS A 56 20.98 3.35 -16.24
CA LYS A 56 19.91 4.35 -16.15
C LYS A 56 18.74 4.00 -17.08
N GLU A 57 19.02 3.58 -18.30
CA GLU A 57 18.02 3.17 -19.27
C GLU A 57 17.26 1.90 -18.81
N GLU A 58 18.00 0.88 -18.36
CA GLU A 58 17.42 -0.33 -17.78
C GLU A 58 16.52 -0.01 -16.56
N ASN A 59 16.98 0.84 -15.65
CA ASN A 59 16.18 1.27 -14.50
C ASN A 59 14.92 2.02 -14.93
N SER A 60 15.01 2.88 -15.95
CA SER A 60 13.86 3.57 -16.51
C SER A 60 12.84 2.60 -17.08
N LEU A 61 13.28 1.63 -17.86
CA LEU A 61 12.44 0.58 -18.42
C LEU A 61 11.78 -0.27 -17.32
N LEU A 62 12.54 -0.66 -16.29
CA LEU A 62 11.98 -1.40 -15.15
C LEU A 62 10.92 -0.59 -14.41
N CYS A 63 11.15 0.71 -14.21
CA CYS A 63 10.15 1.60 -13.62
C CYS A 63 8.87 1.67 -14.45
N GLU A 64 8.97 1.75 -15.77
CA GLU A 64 7.80 1.74 -16.67
C GLU A 64 7.06 0.40 -16.64
N ILE A 65 7.78 -0.72 -16.59
CA ILE A 65 7.17 -2.06 -16.46
C ILE A 65 6.45 -2.20 -15.11
N ILE A 66 7.04 -1.69 -14.03
CA ILE A 66 6.44 -1.72 -12.69
C ILE A 66 5.23 -0.78 -12.60
N ARG A 67 5.24 0.30 -13.37
CA ARG A 67 4.14 1.26 -13.49
C ARG A 67 3.06 0.67 -14.38
N GLY A 68 2.32 -0.30 -13.85
CA GLY A 68 1.14 -0.83 -14.56
C GLY A 68 0.00 0.19 -14.67
N GLU A 69 -0.97 -0.06 -15.55
CA GLU A 69 -2.20 0.73 -15.58
C GLU A 69 -2.92 0.66 -14.22
N ASN A 70 -3.10 1.80 -13.57
CA ASN A 70 -3.75 1.94 -12.25
C ASN A 70 -3.08 1.15 -11.11
N SER A 71 -1.79 0.84 -11.22
CA SER A 71 -1.01 0.16 -10.20
C SER A 71 0.23 0.96 -9.83
N TYR A 72 0.44 1.18 -8.55
CA TYR A 72 1.54 1.97 -8.02
C TYR A 72 2.33 1.15 -7.01
N THR A 73 3.63 1.35 -6.98
CA THR A 73 4.53 0.70 -6.04
C THR A 73 5.17 1.73 -5.13
N PHE A 74 5.17 1.45 -3.84
CA PHE A 74 5.87 2.24 -2.81
C PHE A 74 6.85 1.32 -2.09
N VAL A 75 8.07 1.77 -1.90
CA VAL A 75 9.13 1.04 -1.19
C VAL A 75 9.64 1.92 -0.06
N PHE A 76 9.57 1.42 1.16
CA PHE A 76 10.09 2.09 2.34
C PHE A 76 11.25 1.30 2.93
N ASP A 77 12.24 2.02 3.47
CA ASP A 77 13.32 1.43 4.24
C ASP A 77 12.90 1.12 5.70
N GLU A 78 13.79 0.50 6.46
CA GLU A 78 13.57 0.18 7.88
C GLU A 78 13.34 1.44 8.75
N LYS A 79 13.79 2.60 8.30
CA LYS A 79 13.61 3.89 8.98
C LYS A 79 12.33 4.62 8.54
N GLN A 80 11.47 3.92 7.78
CA GLN A 80 10.22 4.45 7.23
C GLN A 80 10.41 5.59 6.22
N ASN A 81 11.61 5.76 5.66
CA ASN A 81 11.83 6.70 4.58
C ASN A 81 11.36 6.08 3.27
N LEU A 82 10.71 6.89 2.44
CA LEU A 82 10.33 6.48 1.10
C LEU A 82 11.60 6.34 0.23
N TYR A 83 11.92 5.10 -0.14
CA TYR A 83 13.09 4.78 -0.95
C TYR A 83 12.79 4.87 -2.45
N PHE A 84 11.58 4.45 -2.86
CA PHE A 84 11.16 4.46 -4.26
C PHE A 84 9.62 4.51 -4.35
N THR A 85 9.10 5.20 -5.36
CA THR A 85 7.69 5.17 -5.71
C THR A 85 7.49 5.36 -7.21
N THR A 86 6.43 4.76 -7.72
CA THR A 86 5.91 5.04 -9.07
C THR A 86 4.71 5.99 -9.04
N TRP A 87 4.34 6.52 -7.86
CA TRP A 87 3.26 7.48 -7.68
C TRP A 87 3.76 8.90 -8.01
N ASP A 88 3.11 9.56 -8.97
CA ASP A 88 3.55 10.88 -9.47
C ASP A 88 2.91 12.07 -8.72
N ASN A 89 1.96 11.82 -7.84
CA ASN A 89 1.28 12.89 -7.10
C ASN A 89 1.90 13.08 -5.70
N ASP A 90 2.03 14.34 -5.26
CA ASP A 90 2.45 14.73 -3.90
C ASP A 90 1.37 14.42 -2.83
N ASP A 91 0.66 13.31 -2.97
CA ASP A 91 -0.43 12.94 -2.08
C ASP A 91 0.14 12.38 -0.78
N SER A 92 0.20 13.23 0.25
CA SER A 92 0.68 12.86 1.57
C SER A 92 -0.23 11.83 2.26
N GLU A 93 -1.54 11.81 1.92
CA GLU A 93 -2.54 10.96 2.57
C GLU A 93 -2.23 9.46 2.36
N ILE A 94 -1.94 9.04 1.12
CA ILE A 94 -1.61 7.65 0.83
C ILE A 94 -0.31 7.23 1.50
N THR A 95 0.71 8.10 1.47
CA THR A 95 2.01 7.83 2.06
C THR A 95 1.91 7.68 3.59
N ASP A 96 1.09 8.50 4.23
CA ASP A 96 0.87 8.43 5.68
C ASP A 96 0.09 7.19 6.11
N ILE A 97 -0.85 6.75 5.28
CA ILE A 97 -1.55 5.46 5.49
C ILE A 97 -0.55 4.32 5.41
N LEU A 98 0.28 4.28 4.38
CA LEU A 98 1.25 3.20 4.19
C LEU A 98 2.32 3.17 5.29
N ARG A 99 2.78 4.33 5.77
CA ARG A 99 3.75 4.41 6.88
C ARG A 99 3.29 3.72 8.15
N ARG A 100 2.00 3.78 8.46
CA ARG A 100 1.43 3.12 9.65
C ARG A 100 1.52 1.60 9.58
N GLU A 101 1.52 1.05 8.37
CA GLU A 101 1.54 -0.39 8.13
C GLU A 101 2.96 -0.97 7.95
N ILE A 102 4.00 -0.11 7.91
CA ILE A 102 5.39 -0.55 7.74
C ILE A 102 5.85 -1.50 8.85
N PRO A 103 5.61 -1.23 10.16
CA PRO A 103 6.10 -2.10 11.22
C PRO A 103 5.54 -3.53 11.10
N GLU A 104 4.25 -3.68 10.83
CA GLU A 104 3.60 -4.99 10.65
C GLU A 104 4.15 -5.69 9.41
N THR A 105 4.26 -4.97 8.30
CA THR A 105 4.85 -5.51 7.06
C THR A 105 6.28 -6.00 7.29
N LEU A 106 7.15 -5.22 7.96
CA LEU A 106 8.53 -5.61 8.24
C LEU A 106 8.64 -6.82 9.17
N ASN A 107 7.64 -7.08 10.00
CA ASN A 107 7.58 -8.28 10.83
C ASN A 107 7.22 -9.56 10.06
N GLY A 108 6.92 -9.43 8.76
CA GLY A 108 6.64 -10.55 7.87
C GLY A 108 5.16 -10.79 7.62
N ASP A 109 4.29 -9.96 8.18
CA ASP A 109 2.85 -10.03 7.92
C ASP A 109 2.53 -9.39 6.56
N ASN A 110 1.93 -10.17 5.67
CA ASN A 110 1.42 -9.66 4.41
C ASN A 110 0.17 -8.82 4.70
N TYR A 111 0.30 -7.52 4.62
CA TYR A 111 -0.83 -6.61 4.76
C TYR A 111 -1.64 -6.58 3.46
N LYS A 112 -2.94 -6.73 3.60
CA LYS A 112 -3.88 -6.57 2.49
C LYS A 112 -5.10 -5.83 2.99
N ALA A 113 -5.41 -4.72 2.36
CA ALA A 113 -6.57 -3.91 2.70
C ALA A 113 -7.12 -3.14 1.51
N PHE A 114 -8.36 -2.70 1.66
CA PHE A 114 -8.96 -1.69 0.81
C PHE A 114 -9.01 -0.37 1.58
N ARG A 115 -8.64 0.72 0.92
CA ARG A 115 -8.70 2.08 1.49
C ARG A 115 -9.35 3.02 0.50
N ASN A 116 -10.19 3.90 1.00
CA ASN A 116 -10.72 4.99 0.21
C ASN A 116 -9.84 6.23 0.42
N ILE A 117 -9.23 6.70 -0.65
CA ILE A 117 -8.30 7.83 -0.65
C ILE A 117 -8.78 8.80 -1.73
N GLY A 118 -9.07 10.03 -1.36
CA GLY A 118 -9.55 11.04 -2.30
C GLY A 118 -10.83 10.67 -3.06
N GLY A 119 -11.67 9.77 -2.51
CA GLY A 119 -12.90 9.29 -3.17
C GLY A 119 -12.68 8.08 -4.09
N ASN A 120 -11.47 7.60 -4.24
CA ASN A 120 -11.14 6.39 -5.00
C ASN A 120 -10.83 5.22 -4.06
N LEU A 121 -11.30 4.03 -4.42
CA LEU A 121 -11.01 2.82 -3.68
C LEU A 121 -9.69 2.23 -4.18
N PHE A 122 -8.74 2.05 -3.26
CA PHE A 122 -7.45 1.42 -3.55
C PHE A 122 -7.36 0.06 -2.85
N SER A 123 -6.87 -0.93 -3.56
CA SER A 123 -6.39 -2.19 -3.00
C SER A 123 -4.90 -2.04 -2.69
N ILE A 124 -4.53 -2.30 -1.45
CA ILE A 124 -3.16 -2.21 -0.95
C ILE A 124 -2.72 -3.62 -0.57
N ASN A 125 -1.62 -4.08 -1.15
CA ASN A 125 -0.98 -5.33 -0.78
C ASN A 125 0.47 -5.05 -0.40
N SER A 126 0.98 -5.66 0.66
CA SER A 126 2.39 -5.48 1.04
C SER A 126 3.17 -6.79 1.08
N ARG A 127 4.47 -6.66 0.97
CA ARG A 127 5.43 -7.72 1.25
C ARG A 127 6.76 -7.15 1.70
N VAL A 128 7.56 -7.97 2.39
CA VAL A 128 8.97 -7.65 2.69
C VAL A 128 9.86 -8.11 1.56
N ILE A 129 10.84 -7.28 1.23
CA ILE A 129 11.99 -7.68 0.39
C ILE A 129 13.27 -7.49 1.20
N GLU A 130 14.06 -8.55 1.32
CA GLU A 130 15.39 -8.52 1.96
C GLU A 130 16.48 -8.52 0.89
N LYS A 131 17.36 -7.53 0.97
CA LYS A 131 18.49 -7.41 0.04
C LYS A 131 19.68 -6.77 0.75
N SER A 132 20.85 -7.43 0.64
CA SER A 132 22.12 -6.90 1.14
C SER A 132 22.07 -6.41 2.59
N LEU A 133 21.50 -7.20 3.51
CA LEU A 133 21.31 -6.89 4.94
C LEU A 133 20.31 -5.77 5.26
N HIS A 134 19.57 -5.28 4.28
CA HIS A 134 18.50 -4.31 4.45
C HIS A 134 17.15 -4.95 4.14
N ARG A 135 16.13 -4.53 4.91
CA ARG A 135 14.74 -4.94 4.72
C ARG A 135 13.92 -3.77 4.20
N TYR A 136 13.12 -4.05 3.22
CA TYR A 136 12.26 -3.06 2.59
C TYR A 136 10.80 -3.49 2.69
N ALA A 137 9.94 -2.59 3.15
CA ALA A 137 8.51 -2.78 3.06
C ALA A 137 8.04 -2.29 1.68
N VAL A 138 7.48 -3.19 0.90
CA VAL A 138 6.99 -2.91 -0.46
C VAL A 138 5.49 -3.00 -0.48
N PHE A 139 4.84 -1.90 -0.89
CA PHE A 139 3.39 -1.82 -1.04
C PHE A 139 3.03 -1.71 -2.52
N TYR A 140 2.11 -2.55 -2.94
CA TYR A 140 1.47 -2.51 -4.25
C TYR A 140 0.07 -1.93 -4.06
N VAL A 141 -0.14 -0.76 -4.63
CA VAL A 141 -1.39 0.00 -4.51
C VAL A 141 -2.02 0.05 -5.88
N SER A 142 -3.19 -0.55 -6.03
CA SER A 142 -3.94 -0.51 -7.29
C SER A 142 -5.25 0.22 -7.10
N SER A 143 -5.54 1.18 -7.99
CA SER A 143 -6.86 1.77 -8.07
C SER A 143 -7.84 0.70 -8.54
N THR A 144 -8.73 0.31 -7.67
CA THR A 144 -9.87 -0.51 -8.05
C THR A 144 -11.02 0.43 -8.41
N LYS A 145 -11.31 0.57 -9.69
CA LYS A 145 -12.69 0.83 -10.05
C LYS A 145 -13.47 -0.32 -9.40
N VAL A 146 -14.37 0.01 -8.46
CA VAL A 146 -15.25 -1.01 -7.86
C VAL A 146 -15.70 -1.91 -9.01
N PRO A 147 -15.36 -3.20 -9.02
CA PRO A 147 -15.69 -4.01 -10.17
C PRO A 147 -17.20 -3.95 -10.35
N MET A 148 -17.66 -3.51 -11.51
CA MET A 148 -19.10 -3.54 -11.84
C MET A 148 -19.69 -4.96 -11.62
N ALA A 149 -18.83 -5.97 -11.64
CA ALA A 149 -19.15 -7.33 -11.28
C ALA A 149 -19.60 -7.50 -9.82
N THR A 150 -19.09 -6.73 -8.86
CA THR A 150 -19.50 -6.87 -7.45
C THR A 150 -20.90 -6.33 -7.22
N SER A 151 -21.32 -5.26 -7.87
CA SER A 151 -22.70 -4.75 -7.75
C SER A 151 -23.72 -5.75 -8.32
N LYS A 152 -23.40 -6.47 -9.40
CA LYS A 152 -24.22 -7.56 -9.95
C LYS A 152 -24.38 -8.75 -8.98
N TYR A 153 -23.45 -8.91 -8.05
CA TYR A 153 -23.44 -10.00 -7.08
C TYR A 153 -23.97 -9.60 -5.70
N GLY A 154 -24.55 -8.40 -5.58
CA GLY A 154 -25.11 -7.93 -4.32
C GLY A 154 -24.06 -7.44 -3.31
N ILE A 155 -22.81 -7.20 -3.74
CA ILE A 155 -21.73 -6.68 -2.89
C ILE A 155 -21.45 -5.24 -3.32
N LEU A 156 -21.63 -4.28 -2.41
CA LEU A 156 -21.41 -2.86 -2.63
C LEU A 156 -20.34 -2.35 -1.68
N PHE A 157 -19.39 -1.59 -2.21
CA PHE A 157 -18.41 -0.85 -1.43
C PHE A 157 -18.84 0.61 -1.38
N SER A 158 -18.86 1.20 -0.20
CA SER A 158 -19.22 2.59 0.00
C SER A 158 -18.19 3.26 0.91
N ASN A 159 -17.94 4.54 0.66
CA ASN A 159 -17.11 5.36 1.53
C ASN A 159 -17.97 6.15 2.52
N LYS A 160 -17.31 6.84 3.49
CA LYS A 160 -18.00 7.67 4.48
C LYS A 160 -18.90 8.71 3.84
N ARG A 161 -18.42 9.44 2.81
CA ARG A 161 -19.18 10.50 2.13
C ARG A 161 -20.44 9.96 1.47
N GLU A 162 -20.34 8.81 0.80
CA GLU A 162 -21.51 8.14 0.21
C GLU A 162 -22.50 7.67 1.28
N ALA A 163 -22.00 7.10 2.38
CA ALA A 163 -22.83 6.66 3.48
C ALA A 163 -23.59 7.86 4.13
N GLU A 164 -22.90 8.98 4.35
CA GLU A 164 -23.48 10.21 4.85
C GLU A 164 -24.51 10.83 3.89
N GLN A 165 -24.19 10.90 2.60
CA GLN A 165 -25.13 11.41 1.58
C GLN A 165 -26.41 10.58 1.53
N HIS A 166 -26.30 9.26 1.58
CA HIS A 166 -27.46 8.37 1.65
C HIS A 166 -28.28 8.57 2.93
N PHE A 167 -27.63 8.84 4.05
CA PHE A 167 -28.32 9.13 5.31
C PHE A 167 -29.01 10.48 5.27
N TYR A 168 -28.32 11.56 4.87
CA TYR A 168 -28.89 12.92 4.82
C TYR A 168 -29.99 13.07 3.76
N ASN A 169 -29.94 12.34 2.67
CA ASN A 169 -30.99 12.33 1.65
C ASN A 169 -32.17 11.43 2.02
N SER A 170 -32.12 10.73 3.14
CA SER A 170 -33.20 9.88 3.58
C SER A 170 -34.23 10.68 4.38
N PHE A 171 -35.50 10.25 4.31
CA PHE A 171 -36.60 10.82 5.07
C PHE A 171 -36.33 10.88 6.59
N TYR A 172 -35.49 10.00 7.10
CA TYR A 172 -35.16 9.86 8.52
C TYR A 172 -34.30 11.01 9.07
N SER A 173 -33.61 11.77 8.23
CA SER A 173 -32.86 12.96 8.67
C SER A 173 -33.77 14.13 9.04
N ILE A 174 -35.04 14.11 8.59
CA ILE A 174 -35.97 15.23 8.64
C ILE A 174 -36.93 15.10 9.83
N THR A 175 -37.19 13.90 10.32
CA THR A 175 -38.18 13.64 11.38
C THR A 175 -37.52 13.63 12.77
N GLY A 176 -37.97 14.53 13.65
CA GLY A 176 -37.45 14.72 15.02
C GLY A 176 -37.64 13.54 15.98
N SER A 177 -38.31 12.44 15.56
CA SER A 177 -38.48 11.21 16.36
C SER A 177 -37.18 10.39 16.54
N MET A 178 -36.11 10.80 15.92
CA MET A 178 -34.81 10.09 15.89
C MET A 178 -33.84 10.49 17.00
N GLN A 179 -34.15 11.44 17.90
CA GLN A 179 -33.18 11.85 18.93
C GLN A 179 -32.77 10.71 19.87
N GLY A 180 -33.71 9.87 20.29
CA GLY A 180 -33.41 8.69 21.10
C GLY A 180 -32.56 7.66 20.36
N LEU A 181 -32.84 7.43 19.07
CA LEU A 181 -32.09 6.53 18.23
C LEU A 181 -30.69 7.06 17.92
N ARG A 182 -30.55 8.39 17.81
CA ARG A 182 -29.23 9.03 17.54
C ARG A 182 -28.22 8.75 18.64
N ASN A 183 -28.63 8.91 19.90
CA ASN A 183 -27.75 8.60 21.04
C ASN A 183 -27.37 7.12 21.09
N THR A 184 -28.32 6.23 20.76
CA THR A 184 -28.08 4.79 20.69
C THR A 184 -27.10 4.45 19.56
N VAL A 185 -27.29 5.05 18.38
CA VAL A 185 -26.36 4.87 17.23
C VAL A 185 -24.97 5.36 17.59
N GLU A 186 -24.83 6.52 18.24
CA GLU A 186 -23.55 7.07 18.66
C GLU A 186 -22.83 6.14 19.65
N GLN A 187 -23.53 5.63 20.67
CA GLN A 187 -22.96 4.67 21.61
C GLN A 187 -22.54 3.36 20.93
N ILE A 188 -23.39 2.80 20.08
CA ILE A 188 -23.12 1.57 19.34
C ILE A 188 -21.92 1.78 18.38
N SER A 189 -21.80 2.94 17.76
CA SER A 189 -20.72 3.24 16.81
C SER A 189 -19.34 3.16 17.43
N GLN A 190 -19.22 3.49 18.71
CA GLN A 190 -17.95 3.42 19.45
C GLN A 190 -17.59 1.99 19.90
N SER A 191 -18.55 1.07 19.86
CA SER A 191 -18.33 -0.32 20.24
C SER A 191 -17.77 -1.14 19.07
N SER A 192 -16.95 -2.15 19.34
CA SER A 192 -16.44 -3.12 18.35
C SER A 192 -17.36 -4.36 18.20
N PHE A 193 -18.35 -4.54 19.05
CA PHE A 193 -19.21 -5.73 19.02
C PHE A 193 -20.07 -5.80 17.74
N PRO A 194 -20.36 -7.01 17.22
CA PRO A 194 -21.34 -7.21 16.16
C PRO A 194 -22.69 -6.62 16.50
N VAL A 195 -23.36 -6.03 15.51
CA VAL A 195 -24.68 -5.38 15.68
C VAL A 195 -25.71 -6.11 14.83
N MET A 196 -26.87 -6.41 15.43
CA MET A 196 -28.04 -6.88 14.73
C MET A 196 -29.11 -5.78 14.72
N ILE A 197 -29.60 -5.43 13.54
CA ILE A 197 -30.67 -4.45 13.33
C ILE A 197 -31.91 -5.22 12.85
N SER A 198 -32.95 -5.29 13.67
CA SER A 198 -34.22 -5.91 13.30
C SER A 198 -35.34 -4.87 13.11
N GLY A 199 -36.24 -5.14 12.19
CA GLY A 199 -37.38 -4.27 11.91
C GLY A 199 -38.02 -4.61 10.57
N GLU A 200 -39.23 -4.15 10.38
CA GLU A 200 -40.02 -4.37 9.16
C GLU A 200 -39.31 -3.82 7.90
N GLU A 201 -39.74 -4.26 6.74
CA GLU A 201 -39.27 -3.75 5.48
C GLU A 201 -39.59 -2.22 5.36
N GLY A 202 -38.66 -1.45 4.85
CA GLY A 202 -38.82 0.02 4.72
C GLY A 202 -38.52 0.83 6.00
N THR A 203 -38.24 0.23 7.15
CA THR A 203 -37.98 0.93 8.43
C THR A 203 -36.62 1.62 8.53
N GLY A 204 -35.80 1.64 7.46
CA GLY A 204 -34.54 2.36 7.43
C GLY A 204 -33.35 1.63 8.06
N LYS A 205 -33.40 0.29 8.17
CA LYS A 205 -32.28 -0.52 8.69
C LYS A 205 -30.95 -0.21 8.02
N GLU A 206 -30.97 0.01 6.71
CA GLU A 206 -29.75 0.34 5.93
C GLU A 206 -29.20 1.72 6.31
N GLN A 207 -30.06 2.72 6.53
CA GLN A 207 -29.66 4.05 6.97
C GLN A 207 -29.02 4.00 8.35
N ILE A 208 -29.55 3.19 9.25
CA ILE A 208 -28.97 2.98 10.59
C ILE A 208 -27.59 2.31 10.47
N ALA A 209 -27.44 1.26 9.64
CA ALA A 209 -26.15 0.62 9.43
C ALA A 209 -25.11 1.60 8.87
N ARG A 210 -25.49 2.45 7.91
CA ARG A 210 -24.64 3.50 7.35
C ARG A 210 -24.27 4.58 8.38
N ALA A 211 -25.20 4.96 9.24
CA ALA A 211 -24.95 5.93 10.32
C ALA A 211 -23.98 5.36 11.37
N ILE A 212 -24.13 4.08 11.76
CA ILE A 212 -23.20 3.37 12.65
C ILE A 212 -21.78 3.37 12.04
N TYR A 213 -21.67 3.05 10.75
CA TYR A 213 -20.39 3.07 10.06
C TYR A 213 -19.77 4.47 10.01
N ALA A 214 -20.52 5.49 9.60
CA ALA A 214 -20.03 6.86 9.43
C ALA A 214 -19.51 7.50 10.73
N GLN A 215 -20.01 7.04 11.90
CA GLN A 215 -19.61 7.52 13.21
C GLN A 215 -18.62 6.59 13.93
N SER A 216 -18.28 5.45 13.32
CA SER A 216 -17.35 4.47 13.91
C SER A 216 -15.88 4.88 13.77
N SER A 217 -15.00 4.24 14.55
CA SER A 217 -13.55 4.38 14.38
C SER A 217 -13.04 3.90 13.02
N LEU A 218 -13.82 3.04 12.34
CA LEU A 218 -13.49 2.48 11.02
C LEU A 218 -14.08 3.29 9.85
N GLN A 219 -14.56 4.52 10.08
CA GLN A 219 -15.16 5.39 9.05
C GLN A 219 -14.23 5.75 7.86
N HIS A 220 -12.91 5.62 8.05
CA HIS A 220 -11.91 5.86 7.00
C HIS A 220 -11.69 4.63 6.10
N ASN A 221 -12.21 3.48 6.50
CA ASN A 221 -12.15 2.24 5.74
C ASN A 221 -13.49 2.02 5.02
N PRO A 222 -13.57 1.15 4.00
CA PRO A 222 -14.82 0.95 3.27
C PRO A 222 -15.92 0.28 4.12
N LEU A 223 -17.16 0.69 3.86
CA LEU A 223 -18.34 -0.08 4.20
C LEU A 223 -18.64 -1.07 3.08
N ILE A 224 -18.66 -2.35 3.39
CA ILE A 224 -18.92 -3.43 2.45
C ILE A 224 -20.31 -3.99 2.73
N ALA A 225 -21.28 -3.58 1.94
CA ALA A 225 -22.65 -4.05 2.07
C ALA A 225 -22.88 -5.29 1.20
N ILE A 226 -23.29 -6.38 1.81
CA ILE A 226 -23.60 -7.66 1.18
C ILE A 226 -25.11 -7.85 1.25
N ASN A 227 -25.79 -7.67 0.14
CA ASN A 227 -27.23 -7.89 0.05
C ASN A 227 -27.53 -9.38 -0.13
N CYS A 228 -27.91 -10.06 0.95
CA CYS A 228 -28.16 -11.50 0.98
C CYS A 228 -29.29 -11.94 0.03
N SER A 229 -30.21 -11.03 -0.32
CA SER A 229 -31.27 -11.33 -1.30
C SER A 229 -30.75 -11.46 -2.74
N LEU A 230 -29.57 -10.92 -3.05
CA LEU A 230 -28.95 -10.94 -4.38
C LEU A 230 -27.79 -11.93 -4.49
N VAL A 231 -27.44 -12.58 -3.38
CA VAL A 231 -26.31 -13.52 -3.33
C VAL A 231 -26.69 -14.83 -4.03
N ASN A 232 -26.04 -15.11 -5.15
CA ASN A 232 -26.12 -16.38 -5.89
C ASN A 232 -24.92 -17.30 -5.62
N ASP A 233 -24.85 -18.48 -6.25
CA ASP A 233 -23.75 -19.43 -6.02
C ASP A 233 -22.38 -18.87 -6.38
N LYS A 234 -22.29 -18.05 -7.44
CA LYS A 234 -21.03 -17.42 -7.86
C LYS A 234 -20.56 -16.39 -6.85
N SER A 235 -21.46 -15.51 -6.39
CA SER A 235 -21.14 -14.51 -5.37
C SER A 235 -20.85 -15.15 -4.02
N TRP A 236 -21.55 -16.22 -3.68
CA TRP A 236 -21.26 -17.00 -2.47
C TRP A 236 -19.86 -17.64 -2.53
N GLY A 237 -19.55 -18.30 -3.64
CA GLY A 237 -18.20 -18.85 -3.87
C GLY A 237 -17.10 -17.79 -3.85
N PHE A 238 -17.36 -16.57 -4.37
CA PHE A 238 -16.45 -15.44 -4.25
C PHE A 238 -16.26 -15.02 -2.79
N LEU A 239 -17.33 -14.88 -2.02
CA LEU A 239 -17.26 -14.50 -0.61
C LEU A 239 -16.49 -15.52 0.24
N THR A 240 -16.70 -16.82 0.00
CA THR A 240 -16.19 -17.87 0.88
C THR A 240 -14.83 -18.42 0.48
N ASN A 241 -14.50 -18.47 -0.82
CA ASN A 241 -13.34 -19.19 -1.31
C ASN A 241 -12.34 -18.33 -2.10
N HIS A 242 -12.71 -17.09 -2.44
CA HIS A 242 -11.84 -16.27 -3.28
C HIS A 242 -10.82 -15.51 -2.44
N TYR A 243 -9.58 -15.53 -2.89
CA TYR A 243 -8.45 -14.82 -2.24
C TYR A 243 -8.73 -13.30 -2.07
N ASN A 244 -9.44 -12.66 -3.02
CA ASN A 244 -9.85 -11.24 -2.94
C ASN A 244 -11.21 -11.04 -2.26
N SER A 245 -11.69 -12.01 -1.48
CA SER A 245 -12.92 -11.84 -0.73
C SER A 245 -12.78 -10.74 0.33
N PRO A 246 -13.81 -9.88 0.47
CA PRO A 246 -13.81 -8.88 1.55
C PRO A 246 -13.81 -9.51 2.96
N LEU A 247 -14.16 -10.79 3.09
CA LEU A 247 -14.09 -11.51 4.36
C LEU A 247 -12.63 -11.85 4.76
N ASN A 248 -11.69 -11.79 3.84
CA ASN A 248 -10.26 -12.00 4.11
C ASN A 248 -9.55 -10.72 4.55
N ASP A 249 -10.17 -9.55 4.40
CA ASP A 249 -9.61 -8.25 4.78
C ASP A 249 -9.80 -7.93 6.27
N ASN A 250 -9.10 -6.89 6.72
CA ASN A 250 -9.14 -6.40 8.09
C ASN A 250 -9.59 -4.93 8.13
N ASN A 251 -10.08 -4.52 9.30
CA ASN A 251 -10.42 -3.13 9.61
C ASN A 251 -11.54 -2.54 8.73
N ASN A 252 -12.38 -3.35 8.12
CA ASN A 252 -13.53 -2.92 7.34
C ASN A 252 -14.82 -2.99 8.16
N THR A 253 -15.86 -2.30 7.71
CA THR A 253 -17.22 -2.51 8.19
C THR A 253 -17.95 -3.37 7.18
N ILE A 254 -18.39 -4.57 7.58
CA ILE A 254 -19.11 -5.51 6.73
C ILE A 254 -20.58 -5.54 7.18
N TYR A 255 -21.48 -5.17 6.27
CA TYR A 255 -22.91 -5.14 6.51
C TYR A 255 -23.63 -6.24 5.71
N PHE A 256 -24.16 -7.24 6.41
CA PHE A 256 -25.01 -8.27 5.83
C PHE A 256 -26.47 -7.83 5.88
N LYS A 257 -27.01 -7.45 4.74
CA LYS A 257 -28.40 -7.00 4.60
C LYS A 257 -29.30 -8.20 4.33
N ASN A 258 -30.45 -8.28 5.05
CA ASN A 258 -31.49 -9.31 4.92
C ASN A 258 -30.91 -10.73 5.13
N ILE A 259 -30.25 -10.96 6.26
CA ILE A 259 -29.55 -12.21 6.56
C ILE A 259 -30.51 -13.43 6.62
N GLU A 260 -31.76 -13.20 6.94
CA GLU A 260 -32.81 -14.22 7.01
C GLU A 260 -33.13 -14.88 5.67
N VAL A 261 -32.87 -14.18 4.56
CA VAL A 261 -33.11 -14.70 3.19
C VAL A 261 -32.09 -15.77 2.79
N LEU A 262 -30.92 -15.79 3.44
CA LEU A 262 -29.94 -16.84 3.16
C LEU A 262 -30.47 -18.22 3.56
N PRO A 263 -30.26 -19.24 2.71
CA PRO A 263 -30.54 -20.64 3.07
C PRO A 263 -29.87 -21.03 4.39
N SER A 264 -30.51 -21.90 5.16
CA SER A 264 -30.00 -22.36 6.46
C SER A 264 -28.56 -22.85 6.41
N GLU A 265 -28.21 -23.54 5.33
CA GLU A 265 -26.87 -24.08 5.11
C GLU A 265 -25.80 -22.97 4.93
N ARG A 266 -26.11 -21.93 4.15
CA ARG A 266 -25.23 -20.77 3.99
C ARG A 266 -25.11 -19.94 5.28
N ARG A 267 -26.19 -19.83 6.07
CA ARG A 267 -26.12 -19.16 7.39
C ARG A 267 -25.17 -19.89 8.34
N LYS A 268 -25.24 -21.25 8.38
CA LYS A 268 -24.33 -22.06 9.18
C LYS A 268 -22.89 -21.91 8.70
N GLN A 269 -22.67 -21.94 7.39
CA GLN A 269 -21.34 -21.74 6.80
C GLN A 269 -20.78 -20.35 7.09
N LEU A 270 -21.61 -19.29 7.01
CA LEU A 270 -21.20 -17.93 7.37
C LEU A 270 -20.81 -17.84 8.84
N LEU A 271 -21.58 -18.47 9.74
CA LEU A 271 -21.25 -18.52 11.16
C LEU A 271 -19.91 -19.21 11.42
N SER A 272 -19.65 -20.34 10.75
CA SER A 272 -18.34 -21.02 10.82
C SER A 272 -17.22 -20.08 10.36
N ILE A 273 -17.37 -19.40 9.23
CA ILE A 273 -16.38 -18.45 8.72
C ILE A 273 -16.13 -17.32 9.73
N ILE A 274 -17.17 -16.75 10.32
CA ILE A 274 -17.03 -15.68 11.32
C ILE A 274 -16.21 -16.16 12.51
N LEU A 275 -16.50 -17.37 13.02
CA LEU A 275 -15.83 -17.92 14.20
C LEU A 275 -14.40 -18.39 13.89
N ASP A 276 -14.23 -19.17 12.82
CA ASP A 276 -12.95 -19.80 12.47
C ASP A 276 -11.90 -18.75 12.06
N MET A 277 -12.34 -17.69 11.39
CA MET A 277 -11.45 -16.59 10.95
C MET A 277 -11.37 -15.44 11.97
N ASN A 278 -12.05 -15.53 13.10
CA ASN A 278 -12.19 -14.42 14.07
C ASN A 278 -12.60 -13.10 13.39
N LEU A 279 -13.56 -13.18 12.47
CA LEU A 279 -13.92 -12.06 11.60
C LEU A 279 -14.44 -10.86 12.40
N GLU A 280 -15.11 -11.09 13.53
CA GLU A 280 -15.63 -10.10 14.45
C GLU A 280 -14.54 -9.31 15.19
N LYS A 281 -13.32 -9.87 15.31
CA LYS A 281 -12.17 -9.18 15.90
C LYS A 281 -11.41 -8.33 14.90
N ARG A 282 -11.47 -8.73 13.61
CA ARG A 282 -10.74 -8.08 12.53
C ARG A 282 -11.56 -6.99 11.82
N ASN A 283 -12.88 -7.12 11.85
CA ASN A 283 -13.82 -6.26 11.14
C ASN A 283 -15.02 -5.90 12.02
N ARG A 284 -15.64 -4.77 11.73
CA ARG A 284 -16.93 -4.42 12.29
C ARG A 284 -18.02 -5.17 11.53
N LEU A 285 -18.81 -5.98 12.21
CA LEU A 285 -19.92 -6.71 11.61
C LEU A 285 -21.26 -6.06 11.95
N ILE A 286 -22.09 -5.82 10.94
CA ILE A 286 -23.46 -5.36 11.07
C ILE A 286 -24.36 -6.31 10.29
N PHE A 287 -25.47 -6.71 10.89
CA PHE A 287 -26.46 -7.59 10.28
C PHE A 287 -27.82 -6.89 10.29
N SER A 288 -28.65 -7.14 9.29
CA SER A 288 -30.06 -6.77 9.38
C SER A 288 -30.98 -7.93 8.99
N CYS A 289 -32.12 -7.98 9.64
CA CYS A 289 -33.21 -8.93 9.39
C CYS A 289 -34.57 -8.25 9.54
N VAL A 290 -35.60 -8.91 9.04
CA VAL A 290 -37.01 -8.57 9.30
C VAL A 290 -37.44 -9.13 10.64
#